data_1058eda33435c13f9cd840627b86ad8b
#
_entry.id   1058eda33435c13f9cd840627b86ad8b
#
_cell.length_a   1.000
_cell.length_b   1.000
_cell.length_c   1.000
_cell.angle_alpha   90.00
_cell.angle_beta   90.00
_cell.angle_gamma   90.00
#
_symmetry.space_group_name_H-M   'P 1'
#
loop_
_entity.id
_entity.type
_entity.pdbx_description
1 polymer ?
#
loop_
_entity_poly.entity_id
_entity_poly.type
_entity_poly.pdbx_seq_one_letter_code
_entity_poly.pdbx_strand_id
1 'polypeptide(L)'
;MLAAAAGAAVRWPHPAEPAKAGAAAQPTRPPTPFAIVLQRLRKQADALVSGDEKTWMSPVDPARKALVTRYRTMYRNLRALQISHAEIHADKLAGTTATKVVVQAALGYCLSGVACPAWRDDYDEGPAKATYRLTFQQVRGQWSIVDLNDAAGVQHNHLQPAPWDNRKLTFVTGRRVIVAGPSGQAKRLKQVLALAEKAAGVADRYAGYVHNPQPRYRVYVADEKGWKNWYGGIDEKWVIGYEMPLNSTGGDVILRARGSTDPRQLAVTIQHELAHVITLAGGHWETSDDQWLVEGVAEYIGAQPRAPQETGNRDVLAAVFRERGVPKSIAVPPLPDDADDLTVNTIYAMGHYATACMAAKFGERRMLKFTDLVLREAKKPDEAARTAYGRSFASVDRACLSWIRDRV
;
A
#
# COMPACT_ATOMS: atom_id res chain seq x y z
N MET A 1 -15.69 18.97 -75.59
CA MET A 1 -14.77 19.94 -76.18
C MET A 1 -14.66 21.12 -75.26
N LEU A 2 -13.55 21.28 -74.55
CA LEU A 2 -13.08 22.53 -73.98
C LEU A 2 -11.60 22.33 -73.63
N ALA A 3 -10.78 23.14 -74.21
CA ALA A 3 -9.33 23.04 -74.26
C ALA A 3 -8.69 23.49 -72.95
N ALA A 4 -7.69 22.76 -72.49
CA ALA A 4 -6.81 23.14 -71.37
C ALA A 4 -5.71 24.07 -71.90
N ALA A 5 -5.58 25.29 -71.32
CA ALA A 5 -4.47 26.18 -71.58
C ALA A 5 -3.37 25.87 -70.53
N ALA A 6 -2.17 25.54 -71.04
CA ALA A 6 -0.97 25.38 -70.22
C ALA A 6 -0.33 26.74 -69.94
N GLY A 7 -0.31 27.15 -68.68
CA GLY A 7 0.42 28.30 -68.21
C GLY A 7 1.85 27.94 -67.77
N ALA A 8 2.86 28.43 -68.43
CA ALA A 8 4.26 28.31 -68.09
C ALA A 8 4.60 29.23 -66.89
N ALA A 9 4.92 28.64 -65.73
CA ALA A 9 5.40 29.37 -64.57
C ALA A 9 6.89 29.67 -64.69
N VAL A 10 7.22 30.94 -64.79
CA VAL A 10 8.60 31.48 -64.71
C VAL A 10 9.11 31.29 -63.30
N ARG A 11 10.10 30.42 -63.09
CA ARG A 11 10.82 30.26 -61.80
C ARG A 11 11.87 31.38 -61.69
N TRP A 12 11.70 32.21 -60.68
CA TRP A 12 12.74 33.11 -60.22
C TRP A 12 13.75 32.37 -59.36
N PRO A 13 15.06 32.61 -59.46
CA PRO A 13 16.06 32.03 -58.59
C PRO A 13 15.90 32.59 -57.17
N HIS A 14 15.69 31.70 -56.20
CA HIS A 14 15.72 32.07 -54.80
C HIS A 14 17.15 32.44 -54.39
N PRO A 15 17.36 33.52 -53.63
CA PRO A 15 18.66 33.80 -53.04
C PRO A 15 19.08 32.69 -52.10
N ALA A 16 20.34 32.25 -52.17
CA ALA A 16 20.91 31.22 -51.30
C ALA A 16 20.80 31.68 -49.84
N GLU A 17 20.18 30.86 -48.99
CA GLU A 17 20.19 31.08 -47.54
C GLU A 17 21.63 31.10 -47.04
N PRO A 18 21.98 32.04 -46.15
CA PRO A 18 23.31 32.04 -45.53
C PRO A 18 23.45 30.77 -44.66
N ALA A 19 24.54 30.04 -44.83
CA ALA A 19 24.90 28.90 -44.05
C ALA A 19 24.81 29.27 -42.55
N LYS A 20 23.93 28.59 -41.79
CA LYS A 20 23.85 28.73 -40.34
C LYS A 20 25.22 28.41 -39.76
N ALA A 21 25.90 29.42 -39.25
CA ALA A 21 27.11 29.23 -38.46
C ALA A 21 26.81 28.23 -37.34
N GLY A 22 27.54 27.12 -37.33
CA GLY A 22 27.40 26.10 -36.31
C GLY A 22 27.53 26.76 -34.93
N ALA A 23 26.50 26.63 -34.11
CA ALA A 23 26.56 27.06 -32.73
C ALA A 23 27.72 26.31 -32.04
N ALA A 24 28.77 27.05 -31.68
CA ALA A 24 29.88 26.50 -30.93
C ALA A 24 29.32 25.87 -29.65
N ALA A 25 29.56 24.56 -29.44
CA ALA A 25 29.16 23.86 -28.24
C ALA A 25 29.71 24.64 -27.03
N GLN A 26 28.81 25.19 -26.22
CA GLN A 26 29.21 25.83 -24.97
C GLN A 26 29.95 24.80 -24.12
N PRO A 27 31.09 25.18 -23.52
CA PRO A 27 31.83 24.26 -22.65
C PRO A 27 30.92 23.81 -21.50
N THR A 28 30.57 22.55 -21.48
CA THR A 28 29.73 21.96 -20.42
C THR A 28 30.46 22.08 -19.10
N ARG A 29 29.92 22.93 -18.20
CA ARG A 29 30.45 23.04 -16.83
C ARG A 29 30.51 21.65 -16.17
N PRO A 30 31.63 21.30 -15.53
CA PRO A 30 31.72 19.99 -14.87
C PRO A 30 30.57 19.82 -13.87
N PRO A 31 29.99 18.61 -13.77
CA PRO A 31 28.83 18.38 -12.91
C PRO A 31 29.18 18.66 -11.45
N THR A 32 28.24 19.25 -10.71
CA THR A 32 28.42 19.52 -9.29
C THR A 32 28.47 18.22 -8.50
N PRO A 33 29.08 18.17 -7.30
CA PRO A 33 29.10 17.01 -6.43
C PRO A 33 27.68 16.44 -6.20
N PHE A 34 26.69 17.29 -5.98
CA PHE A 34 25.30 16.87 -5.83
C PHE A 34 24.74 16.20 -7.10
N ALA A 35 25.00 16.76 -8.27
CA ALA A 35 24.54 16.17 -9.53
C ALA A 35 25.15 14.76 -9.76
N ILE A 36 26.42 14.56 -9.38
CA ILE A 36 27.08 13.25 -9.45
C ILE A 36 26.41 12.26 -8.49
N VAL A 37 26.15 12.67 -7.25
CA VAL A 37 25.48 11.85 -6.24
C VAL A 37 24.07 11.46 -6.70
N LEU A 38 23.28 12.42 -7.22
CA LEU A 38 21.94 12.14 -7.72
C LEU A 38 21.93 11.14 -8.88
N GLN A 39 22.89 11.28 -9.81
CA GLN A 39 23.03 10.30 -10.91
C GLN A 39 23.36 8.89 -10.37
N ARG A 40 24.22 8.78 -9.33
CA ARG A 40 24.53 7.48 -8.70
C ARG A 40 23.30 6.86 -8.03
N LEU A 41 22.51 7.65 -7.32
CA LEU A 41 21.26 7.20 -6.69
C LEU A 41 20.23 6.71 -7.73
N ARG A 42 20.08 7.42 -8.84
CA ARG A 42 19.20 6.98 -9.94
C ARG A 42 19.65 5.64 -10.53
N LYS A 43 20.95 5.50 -10.83
CA LYS A 43 21.52 4.21 -11.29
C LYS A 43 21.31 3.09 -10.26
N GLN A 44 21.36 3.41 -8.98
CA GLN A 44 21.10 2.46 -7.90
C GLN A 44 19.64 1.99 -7.93
N ALA A 45 18.67 2.88 -8.14
CA ALA A 45 17.26 2.51 -8.29
C ALA A 45 17.02 1.61 -9.52
N ASP A 46 17.59 1.96 -10.68
CA ASP A 46 17.51 1.14 -11.89
C ASP A 46 18.11 -0.26 -11.68
N ALA A 47 19.23 -0.34 -10.98
CA ALA A 47 19.91 -1.59 -10.66
C ALA A 47 19.08 -2.48 -9.72
N LEU A 48 18.29 -1.89 -8.83
CA LEU A 48 17.41 -2.63 -7.94
C LEU A 48 16.30 -3.33 -8.75
N VAL A 49 15.70 -2.66 -9.70
CA VAL A 49 14.64 -3.22 -10.55
C VAL A 49 15.20 -4.26 -11.53
N SER A 50 16.33 -3.97 -12.18
CA SER A 50 16.96 -4.88 -13.14
C SER A 50 17.61 -6.13 -12.51
N GLY A 51 17.86 -6.11 -11.19
CA GLY A 51 18.52 -7.22 -10.49
C GLY A 51 20.04 -7.19 -10.53
N ASP A 52 20.64 -6.02 -10.77
CA ASP A 52 22.11 -5.83 -10.76
C ASP A 52 22.59 -5.46 -9.34
N GLU A 53 22.87 -6.48 -8.50
CA GLU A 53 23.40 -6.29 -7.14
C GLU A 53 24.71 -5.51 -7.15
N LYS A 54 25.56 -5.70 -8.16
CA LYS A 54 26.86 -5.04 -8.25
C LYS A 54 26.69 -3.52 -8.40
N THR A 55 25.84 -3.08 -9.30
CA THR A 55 25.56 -1.65 -9.50
C THR A 55 24.79 -1.07 -8.30
N TRP A 56 23.83 -1.81 -7.70
CA TRP A 56 23.16 -1.41 -6.46
C TRP A 56 24.14 -1.14 -5.32
N MET A 57 25.14 -2.02 -5.15
CA MET A 57 26.15 -1.90 -4.09
C MET A 57 27.27 -0.91 -4.41
N SER A 58 27.44 -0.50 -5.66
CA SER A 58 28.60 0.30 -6.10
C SER A 58 28.76 1.67 -5.42
N PRO A 59 27.70 2.38 -5.00
CA PRO A 59 27.87 3.64 -4.28
C PRO A 59 28.12 3.45 -2.77
N VAL A 60 28.05 2.25 -2.21
CA VAL A 60 28.22 2.01 -0.77
C VAL A 60 29.72 1.83 -0.45
N ASP A 61 30.22 2.57 0.55
CA ASP A 61 31.61 2.42 1.00
C ASP A 61 31.85 1.00 1.53
N PRO A 62 32.73 0.20 0.90
CA PRO A 62 32.99 -1.19 1.30
C PRO A 62 33.66 -1.32 2.68
N ALA A 63 34.29 -0.25 3.20
CA ALA A 63 34.85 -0.24 4.55
C ALA A 63 33.74 -0.17 5.65
N ARG A 64 32.57 0.27 5.32
CA ARG A 64 31.43 0.40 6.24
C ARG A 64 30.61 -0.89 6.31
N LYS A 65 31.12 -1.92 6.99
CA LYS A 65 30.54 -3.28 7.01
C LYS A 65 29.05 -3.33 7.39
N ALA A 66 28.64 -2.55 8.39
CA ALA A 66 27.22 -2.49 8.79
C ALA A 66 26.33 -1.94 7.65
N LEU A 67 26.77 -0.87 7.00
CA LEU A 67 26.09 -0.26 5.86
C LEU A 67 26.01 -1.22 4.66
N VAL A 68 27.12 -1.87 4.33
CA VAL A 68 27.16 -2.92 3.30
C VAL A 68 26.14 -4.04 3.60
N THR A 69 26.08 -4.49 4.85
CA THR A 69 25.12 -5.52 5.28
C THR A 69 23.68 -5.03 5.12
N ARG A 70 23.37 -3.79 5.52
CA ARG A 70 22.04 -3.20 5.39
C ARG A 70 21.62 -3.09 3.92
N TYR A 71 22.43 -2.50 3.05
CA TYR A 71 22.12 -2.35 1.62
C TYR A 71 21.93 -3.70 0.92
N ARG A 72 22.74 -4.69 1.26
CA ARG A 72 22.58 -6.05 0.73
C ARG A 72 21.31 -6.72 1.24
N THR A 73 20.91 -6.45 2.48
CA THR A 73 19.65 -6.94 3.05
C THR A 73 18.44 -6.30 2.35
N MET A 74 18.43 -4.98 2.18
CA MET A 74 17.40 -4.26 1.45
C MET A 74 17.25 -4.81 0.02
N TYR A 75 18.39 -4.94 -0.70
CA TYR A 75 18.37 -5.50 -2.05
C TYR A 75 17.71 -6.88 -2.10
N ARG A 76 18.15 -7.82 -1.27
CA ARG A 76 17.63 -9.19 -1.26
C ARG A 76 16.15 -9.24 -0.89
N ASN A 77 15.72 -8.47 0.08
CA ASN A 77 14.33 -8.41 0.50
C ASN A 77 13.45 -7.84 -0.61
N LEU A 78 13.83 -6.70 -1.20
CA LEU A 78 13.06 -6.05 -2.27
C LEU A 78 12.98 -6.93 -3.53
N ARG A 79 14.08 -7.62 -3.89
CA ARG A 79 14.07 -8.58 -5.00
C ARG A 79 13.15 -9.78 -4.73
N ALA A 80 13.14 -10.30 -3.50
CA ALA A 80 12.24 -11.40 -3.11
C ALA A 80 10.76 -10.95 -3.08
N LEU A 81 10.48 -9.68 -2.79
CA LEU A 81 9.16 -9.04 -2.88
C LEU A 81 8.77 -8.67 -4.32
N GLN A 82 9.62 -9.00 -5.29
CA GLN A 82 9.39 -8.72 -6.70
C GLN A 82 9.18 -7.22 -6.96
N ILE A 83 10.16 -6.40 -6.53
CA ILE A 83 10.13 -4.98 -6.84
C ILE A 83 9.98 -4.78 -8.35
N SER A 84 8.96 -4.02 -8.76
CA SER A 84 8.59 -3.78 -10.15
C SER A 84 8.89 -2.36 -10.61
N HIS A 85 9.02 -1.43 -9.66
CA HIS A 85 9.39 -0.04 -9.90
C HIS A 85 10.25 0.47 -8.75
N ALA A 86 11.26 1.27 -9.07
CA ALA A 86 12.05 2.02 -8.12
C ALA A 86 12.52 3.32 -8.76
N GLU A 87 12.37 4.44 -8.05
CA GLU A 87 12.91 5.73 -8.41
C GLU A 87 13.44 6.45 -7.18
N ILE A 88 14.46 7.28 -7.32
CA ILE A 88 15.02 8.03 -6.20
C ILE A 88 14.99 9.52 -6.51
N HIS A 89 14.33 10.26 -5.64
CA HIS A 89 14.37 11.71 -5.57
C HIS A 89 15.23 12.12 -4.38
N ALA A 90 16.01 13.18 -4.52
CA ALA A 90 16.88 13.61 -3.42
C ALA A 90 17.03 15.12 -3.40
N ASP A 91 16.99 15.65 -2.18
CA ASP A 91 17.21 17.05 -1.87
C ASP A 91 18.53 17.23 -1.11
N LYS A 92 19.24 18.31 -1.47
CA LYS A 92 20.50 18.65 -0.79
C LYS A 92 20.19 19.23 0.58
N LEU A 93 20.82 18.67 1.61
CA LEU A 93 20.70 19.13 2.98
C LEU A 93 21.88 20.03 3.42
N ALA A 94 21.68 20.74 4.52
CA ALA A 94 22.74 21.47 5.22
C ALA A 94 23.89 20.54 5.62
N GLY A 95 25.10 21.06 5.69
CA GLY A 95 26.33 20.29 5.94
C GLY A 95 26.97 19.71 4.67
N THR A 96 26.46 20.01 3.47
CA THR A 96 27.11 19.72 2.19
C THR A 96 28.29 20.66 1.98
N THR A 97 29.44 20.11 1.60
CA THR A 97 30.69 20.83 1.28
C THR A 97 31.24 20.31 -0.06
N ALA A 98 32.43 20.79 -0.47
CA ALA A 98 33.10 20.30 -1.68
C ALA A 98 33.46 18.82 -1.64
N THR A 99 33.70 18.24 -0.43
CA THR A 99 34.15 16.86 -0.22
C THR A 99 33.11 15.98 0.48
N LYS A 100 31.96 16.56 0.87
CA LYS A 100 30.87 15.88 1.57
C LYS A 100 29.53 16.36 1.03
N VAL A 101 28.68 15.44 0.61
CA VAL A 101 27.29 15.73 0.18
C VAL A 101 26.33 15.03 1.14
N VAL A 102 25.43 15.80 1.74
CA VAL A 102 24.36 15.30 2.58
C VAL A 102 23.05 15.50 1.86
N VAL A 103 22.26 14.44 1.75
CA VAL A 103 20.97 14.49 1.06
C VAL A 103 19.87 13.82 1.89
N GLN A 104 18.66 14.31 1.74
CA GLN A 104 17.44 13.53 2.00
C GLN A 104 17.10 12.82 0.70
N ALA A 105 17.09 11.49 0.71
CA ALA A 105 16.79 10.67 -0.46
C ALA A 105 15.53 9.86 -0.21
N ALA A 106 14.51 10.02 -1.03
CA ALA A 106 13.27 9.26 -0.99
C ALA A 106 13.32 8.21 -2.11
N LEU A 107 13.28 6.94 -1.72
CA LEU A 107 13.10 5.80 -2.61
C LEU A 107 11.60 5.56 -2.79
N GLY A 108 11.06 5.91 -3.97
CA GLY A 108 9.73 5.50 -4.40
C GLY A 108 9.76 4.07 -4.94
N TYR A 109 8.82 3.22 -4.52
CA TYR A 109 8.83 1.81 -4.91
C TYR A 109 7.43 1.22 -5.09
N CYS A 110 7.32 0.24 -6.00
CA CYS A 110 6.16 -0.62 -6.12
C CYS A 110 6.59 -2.08 -6.16
N LEU A 111 5.77 -2.95 -5.59
CA LEU A 111 6.10 -4.36 -5.36
C LEU A 111 5.12 -5.29 -6.08
N SER A 112 5.60 -6.48 -6.43
CA SER A 112 4.77 -7.62 -6.86
C SER A 112 3.91 -7.35 -8.10
N GLY A 113 4.33 -6.42 -8.98
CA GLY A 113 3.63 -6.10 -10.22
C GLY A 113 2.37 -5.26 -10.06
N VAL A 114 2.15 -4.67 -8.88
CA VAL A 114 1.08 -3.68 -8.66
C VAL A 114 1.32 -2.48 -9.58
N ALA A 115 0.26 -1.89 -10.12
CA ALA A 115 0.36 -0.66 -10.90
C ALA A 115 1.02 0.44 -10.05
N CYS A 116 2.05 1.09 -10.60
CA CYS A 116 2.79 2.10 -9.86
C CYS A 116 2.25 3.48 -10.22
N PRO A 117 1.72 4.24 -9.27
CA PRO A 117 1.33 5.62 -9.52
C PRO A 117 2.55 6.48 -9.88
N ALA A 118 2.33 7.55 -10.62
CA ALA A 118 3.38 8.53 -10.89
C ALA A 118 3.83 9.20 -9.58
N TRP A 119 5.12 9.59 -9.52
CA TRP A 119 5.67 10.31 -8.38
C TRP A 119 4.85 11.57 -8.05
N ARG A 120 4.62 11.76 -6.77
CA ARG A 120 4.08 12.99 -6.18
C ARG A 120 4.96 13.39 -5.01
N ASP A 121 5.10 14.69 -4.78
CA ASP A 121 5.92 15.18 -3.63
C ASP A 121 5.19 14.98 -2.30
N ASP A 122 3.87 14.84 -2.33
CA ASP A 122 3.08 14.46 -1.16
C ASP A 122 3.41 13.01 -0.74
N TYR A 123 3.48 12.79 0.57
CA TYR A 123 3.82 11.47 1.13
C TYR A 123 2.74 10.43 0.89
N ASP A 124 1.49 10.83 0.88
CA ASP A 124 0.34 9.94 0.80
C ASP A 124 -0.07 9.65 -0.66
N GLU A 125 0.48 10.40 -1.60
CA GLU A 125 0.24 10.21 -3.03
C GLU A 125 1.46 9.59 -3.75
N GLY A 126 1.21 8.92 -4.87
CA GLY A 126 2.26 8.32 -5.70
C GLY A 126 2.71 6.94 -5.25
N PRO A 127 3.95 6.52 -5.58
CA PRO A 127 4.50 5.25 -5.11
C PRO A 127 4.75 5.28 -3.60
N ALA A 128 4.76 4.12 -2.96
CA ALA A 128 5.22 4.01 -1.57
C ALA A 128 6.64 4.58 -1.45
N LYS A 129 6.92 5.31 -0.37
CA LYS A 129 8.21 5.99 -0.20
C LYS A 129 8.94 5.52 1.06
N ALA A 130 10.25 5.36 0.92
CA ALA A 130 11.15 5.19 2.06
C ALA A 130 12.23 6.28 2.00
N THR A 131 12.29 7.12 3.03
CA THR A 131 13.12 8.32 3.05
C THR A 131 14.30 8.16 4.01
N TYR A 132 15.48 8.49 3.55
CA TYR A 132 16.73 8.36 4.29
C TYR A 132 17.55 9.64 4.23
N ARG A 133 18.27 9.94 5.29
CA ARG A 133 19.36 10.89 5.26
C ARG A 133 20.64 10.16 4.88
N LEU A 134 21.19 10.47 3.71
CA LEU A 134 22.43 9.86 3.22
C LEU A 134 23.58 10.85 3.29
N THR A 135 24.74 10.39 3.73
CA THR A 135 25.99 11.15 3.67
C THR A 135 26.93 10.49 2.65
N PHE A 136 27.34 11.26 1.66
CA PHE A 136 28.35 10.88 0.68
C PHE A 136 29.67 11.57 0.97
N GLN A 137 30.78 10.85 0.78
CA GLN A 137 32.14 11.38 0.80
C GLN A 137 32.95 10.82 -0.36
N GLN A 138 34.02 11.49 -0.73
CA GLN A 138 34.96 10.94 -1.69
C GLN A 138 35.83 9.87 -1.02
N VAL A 139 35.65 8.62 -1.49
CA VAL A 139 36.45 7.46 -1.07
C VAL A 139 37.17 6.96 -2.31
N ARG A 140 38.50 7.00 -2.28
CA ARG A 140 39.35 6.61 -3.43
C ARG A 140 38.94 7.30 -4.74
N GLY A 141 38.65 8.60 -4.68
CA GLY A 141 38.25 9.42 -5.83
C GLY A 141 36.81 9.24 -6.30
N GLN A 142 36.00 8.44 -5.61
CA GLN A 142 34.59 8.22 -5.96
C GLN A 142 33.65 8.66 -4.82
N TRP A 143 32.52 9.25 -5.18
CA TRP A 143 31.46 9.58 -4.22
C TRP A 143 30.81 8.32 -3.69
N SER A 144 30.98 8.02 -2.40
CA SER A 144 30.46 6.82 -1.76
C SER A 144 29.58 7.16 -0.56
N ILE A 145 28.52 6.39 -0.36
CA ILE A 145 27.65 6.46 0.81
C ILE A 145 28.44 5.94 2.02
N VAL A 146 28.71 6.82 2.97
CA VAL A 146 29.46 6.51 4.21
C VAL A 146 28.54 6.44 5.43
N ASP A 147 27.30 6.95 5.32
CA ASP A 147 26.31 6.91 6.39
C ASP A 147 24.89 6.92 5.82
N LEU A 148 23.99 6.20 6.51
CA LEU A 148 22.57 6.15 6.28
C LEU A 148 21.85 6.25 7.62
N ASN A 149 21.01 7.27 7.76
CA ASN A 149 20.22 7.49 8.96
C ASN A 149 18.76 7.69 8.59
N ASP A 150 17.87 6.93 9.20
CA ASP A 150 16.42 6.92 8.97
C ASP A 150 15.69 7.91 9.89
N ALA A 151 16.34 8.42 10.95
CA ALA A 151 15.63 9.09 12.03
C ALA A 151 15.90 10.60 12.17
N ALA A 152 17.10 11.08 11.84
CA ALA A 152 17.48 12.45 12.22
C ALA A 152 17.12 13.50 11.16
N GLY A 153 16.06 14.27 11.40
CA GLY A 153 15.69 15.44 10.58
C GLY A 153 15.09 15.09 9.22
N VAL A 154 14.61 13.87 9.07
CA VAL A 154 13.82 13.41 7.93
C VAL A 154 12.36 13.45 8.33
N GLN A 155 11.51 13.95 7.47
CA GLN A 155 10.06 13.87 7.66
C GLN A 155 9.66 12.40 7.69
N HIS A 156 9.15 11.93 8.83
CA HIS A 156 8.75 10.54 8.98
C HIS A 156 7.55 10.24 8.10
N ASN A 157 7.71 9.21 7.28
CA ASN A 157 6.62 8.55 6.62
C ASN A 157 6.12 7.42 7.53
N HIS A 158 4.80 7.28 7.71
CA HIS A 158 4.16 6.17 8.43
C HIS A 158 4.55 4.78 7.87
N LEU A 159 5.07 4.72 6.63
CA LEU A 159 5.57 3.50 6.00
C LEU A 159 6.97 3.07 6.46
N GLN A 160 7.56 3.74 7.47
CA GLN A 160 8.91 3.41 7.95
C GLN A 160 8.96 3.14 9.45
N PRO A 161 9.80 2.14 9.85
CA PRO A 161 10.58 1.25 8.99
C PRO A 161 9.69 0.18 8.32
N ALA A 162 9.87 -0.01 7.03
CA ALA A 162 9.21 -1.09 6.32
C ALA A 162 9.82 -2.46 6.72
N PRO A 163 9.07 -3.58 6.65
CA PRO A 163 9.59 -4.90 7.01
C PRO A 163 10.88 -5.29 6.28
N TRP A 164 11.02 -4.85 5.03
CA TRP A 164 12.16 -5.17 4.17
C TRP A 164 13.42 -4.31 4.41
N ASP A 165 13.31 -3.19 5.14
CA ASP A 165 14.34 -2.15 5.19
C ASP A 165 15.58 -2.57 5.99
N ASN A 166 15.40 -3.05 7.22
CA ASN A 166 16.53 -3.20 8.17
C ASN A 166 16.71 -4.60 8.76
N ARG A 167 15.92 -5.59 8.32
CA ARG A 167 15.98 -6.97 8.82
C ARG A 167 16.07 -7.96 7.68
N LYS A 168 16.93 -8.98 7.87
CA LYS A 168 16.95 -10.13 6.97
C LYS A 168 15.65 -10.93 7.16
N LEU A 169 14.89 -11.06 6.07
CA LEU A 169 13.67 -11.84 6.02
C LEU A 169 13.90 -13.20 5.36
N THR A 170 13.06 -14.16 5.73
CA THR A 170 12.87 -15.44 5.05
C THR A 170 11.56 -15.37 4.29
N PHE A 171 11.53 -15.89 3.09
CA PHE A 171 10.39 -15.83 2.18
C PHE A 171 9.88 -17.22 1.84
N VAL A 172 8.57 -17.36 1.71
CA VAL A 172 7.90 -18.47 1.04
C VAL A 172 6.92 -17.88 0.03
N THR A 173 6.98 -18.36 -1.19
CA THR A 173 6.23 -17.78 -2.32
C THR A 173 5.31 -18.83 -2.91
N GLY A 174 4.04 -18.48 -3.02
CA GLY A 174 3.03 -19.25 -3.71
C GLY A 174 2.65 -18.62 -5.06
N ARG A 175 1.51 -19.03 -5.57
CA ARG A 175 1.00 -18.51 -6.85
C ARG A 175 0.50 -17.07 -6.72
N ARG A 176 -0.26 -16.78 -5.65
CA ARG A 176 -0.93 -15.48 -5.42
C ARG A 176 -0.31 -14.68 -4.29
N VAL A 177 0.43 -15.34 -3.38
CA VAL A 177 0.89 -14.71 -2.14
C VAL A 177 2.39 -14.87 -1.96
N ILE A 178 3.04 -13.83 -1.49
CA ILE A 178 4.39 -13.87 -0.90
C ILE A 178 4.23 -13.71 0.60
N VAL A 179 4.76 -14.68 1.37
CA VAL A 179 4.80 -14.57 2.83
C VAL A 179 6.23 -14.39 3.29
N ALA A 180 6.46 -13.41 4.14
CA ALA A 180 7.78 -13.08 4.66
C ALA A 180 7.77 -12.97 6.20
N GLY A 181 8.91 -13.21 6.82
CA GLY A 181 9.08 -13.03 8.26
C GLY A 181 10.53 -13.21 8.68
N PRO A 182 10.87 -12.92 9.97
CA PRO A 182 12.20 -13.16 10.48
C PRO A 182 12.64 -14.62 10.35
N SER A 183 13.95 -14.84 10.33
CA SER A 183 14.52 -16.20 10.32
C SER A 183 14.04 -17.04 11.52
N GLY A 184 13.94 -18.36 11.33
CA GLY A 184 13.47 -19.29 12.37
C GLY A 184 11.95 -19.60 12.33
N GLN A 185 11.17 -18.91 11.50
CA GLN A 185 9.71 -19.07 11.41
C GLN A 185 9.25 -19.92 10.20
N ALA A 186 10.12 -20.66 9.54
CA ALA A 186 9.82 -21.34 8.28
C ALA A 186 8.54 -22.18 8.29
N LYS A 187 8.26 -22.93 9.39
CA LYS A 187 7.02 -23.71 9.54
C LYS A 187 5.79 -22.82 9.58
N ARG A 188 5.86 -21.69 10.32
CA ARG A 188 4.76 -20.73 10.43
C ARG A 188 4.50 -20.04 9.09
N LEU A 189 5.56 -19.62 8.39
CA LEU A 189 5.43 -18.99 7.06
C LEU A 189 4.73 -19.91 6.06
N LYS A 190 5.07 -21.22 6.05
CA LYS A 190 4.40 -22.20 5.19
C LYS A 190 2.92 -22.38 5.55
N GLN A 191 2.59 -22.42 6.85
CA GLN A 191 1.20 -22.48 7.31
C GLN A 191 0.42 -21.25 6.86
N VAL A 192 0.96 -20.05 7.08
CA VAL A 192 0.35 -18.78 6.64
C VAL A 192 0.18 -18.77 5.13
N LEU A 193 1.19 -19.20 4.35
CA LEU A 193 1.08 -19.26 2.89
C LEU A 193 -0.09 -20.13 2.44
N ALA A 194 -0.24 -21.33 3.02
CA ALA A 194 -1.32 -22.25 2.64
C ALA A 194 -2.72 -21.67 2.92
N LEU A 195 -2.87 -20.88 4.00
CA LEU A 195 -4.13 -20.20 4.34
C LEU A 195 -4.32 -18.96 3.44
N ALA A 196 -3.28 -18.18 3.23
CA ALA A 196 -3.33 -16.96 2.44
C ALA A 196 -3.61 -17.23 0.94
N GLU A 197 -3.12 -18.32 0.37
CA GLU A 197 -3.47 -18.74 -1.00
C GLU A 197 -4.96 -19.02 -1.16
N LYS A 198 -5.61 -19.61 -0.15
CA LYS A 198 -7.07 -19.80 -0.14
C LYS A 198 -7.81 -18.49 0.00
N ALA A 199 -7.38 -17.65 0.94
CA ALA A 199 -7.93 -16.33 1.18
C ALA A 199 -7.81 -15.43 -0.06
N ALA A 200 -6.68 -15.46 -0.77
CA ALA A 200 -6.48 -14.74 -2.01
C ALA A 200 -7.49 -15.15 -3.10
N GLY A 201 -7.85 -16.45 -3.17
CA GLY A 201 -8.89 -16.91 -4.09
C GLY A 201 -10.28 -16.34 -3.78
N VAL A 202 -10.57 -16.06 -2.52
CA VAL A 202 -11.80 -15.35 -2.12
C VAL A 202 -11.69 -13.87 -2.43
N ALA A 203 -10.62 -13.20 -2.01
CA ALA A 203 -10.39 -11.78 -2.25
C ALA A 203 -10.42 -11.45 -3.76
N ASP A 204 -9.80 -12.26 -4.61
CA ASP A 204 -9.77 -12.06 -6.07
C ASP A 204 -11.18 -11.99 -6.70
N ARG A 205 -12.15 -12.75 -6.16
CA ARG A 205 -13.55 -12.69 -6.62
C ARG A 205 -14.14 -11.29 -6.40
N TYR A 206 -13.83 -10.67 -5.26
CA TYR A 206 -14.33 -9.33 -4.91
C TYR A 206 -13.51 -8.22 -5.56
N ALA A 207 -12.20 -8.40 -5.69
CA ALA A 207 -11.29 -7.45 -6.32
C ALA A 207 -11.72 -7.03 -7.74
N GLY A 208 -12.31 -7.97 -8.48
CA GLY A 208 -12.89 -7.68 -9.80
C GLY A 208 -14.10 -6.74 -9.76
N TYR A 209 -14.88 -6.79 -8.69
CA TYR A 209 -16.07 -5.92 -8.52
C TYR A 209 -15.71 -4.51 -8.07
N VAL A 210 -14.67 -4.37 -7.26
CA VAL A 210 -14.18 -3.07 -6.78
C VAL A 210 -13.07 -2.49 -7.66
N HIS A 211 -12.85 -3.07 -8.83
CA HIS A 211 -11.86 -2.63 -9.83
C HIS A 211 -10.43 -2.48 -9.29
N ASN A 212 -10.06 -3.30 -8.30
CA ASN A 212 -8.72 -3.33 -7.70
C ASN A 212 -8.11 -4.75 -7.69
N PRO A 213 -7.92 -5.38 -8.86
CA PRO A 213 -7.30 -6.69 -8.93
C PRO A 213 -5.83 -6.60 -8.51
N GLN A 214 -5.44 -7.42 -7.54
CA GLN A 214 -4.06 -7.51 -7.09
C GLN A 214 -3.30 -8.54 -7.92
N PRO A 215 -2.15 -8.20 -8.53
CA PRO A 215 -1.31 -9.19 -9.20
C PRO A 215 -0.80 -10.25 -8.20
N ARG A 216 -0.48 -9.83 -6.98
CA ARG A 216 -0.01 -10.68 -5.89
C ARG A 216 -0.17 -9.98 -4.54
N TYR A 217 -0.53 -10.74 -3.52
CA TYR A 217 -0.62 -10.25 -2.14
C TYR A 217 0.70 -10.46 -1.40
N ARG A 218 0.98 -9.60 -0.42
CA ARG A 218 2.15 -9.70 0.47
C ARG A 218 1.67 -9.77 1.91
N VAL A 219 2.18 -10.77 2.63
CA VAL A 219 1.84 -11.04 4.03
C VAL A 219 3.13 -11.15 4.84
N TYR A 220 3.28 -10.35 5.87
CA TYR A 220 4.41 -10.41 6.78
C TYR A 220 3.99 -11.03 8.11
N VAL A 221 4.79 -11.96 8.63
CA VAL A 221 4.61 -12.54 9.96
C VAL A 221 5.60 -11.87 10.89
N ALA A 222 5.12 -10.92 11.67
CA ALA A 222 5.94 -10.10 12.57
C ALA A 222 6.20 -10.81 13.90
N ASP A 223 7.46 -10.92 14.32
CA ASP A 223 7.78 -11.16 15.73
C ASP A 223 7.45 -9.92 16.56
N GLU A 224 7.57 -9.98 17.90
CA GLU A 224 7.23 -8.85 18.78
C GLU A 224 8.04 -7.57 18.45
N LYS A 225 9.28 -7.72 17.96
CA LYS A 225 10.07 -6.57 17.51
C LYS A 225 9.55 -5.99 16.20
N GLY A 226 9.19 -6.82 15.23
CA GLY A 226 8.56 -6.39 13.99
C GLY A 226 7.21 -5.74 14.25
N TRP A 227 6.38 -6.37 15.08
CA TRP A 227 5.05 -5.88 15.43
C TRP A 227 5.05 -4.46 15.99
N LYS A 228 6.01 -4.16 16.88
CA LYS A 228 6.16 -2.85 17.51
C LYS A 228 6.83 -1.79 16.64
N ASN A 229 7.43 -2.17 15.52
CA ASN A 229 8.26 -1.22 14.78
C ASN A 229 7.88 -1.08 13.30
N TRP A 230 7.42 -2.15 12.65
CA TRP A 230 7.12 -2.07 11.23
C TRP A 230 5.91 -1.17 10.99
N TYR A 231 6.07 -0.23 10.05
CA TYR A 231 5.03 0.75 9.72
C TYR A 231 4.50 1.52 10.95
N GLY A 232 5.40 1.93 11.82
CA GLY A 232 5.05 2.61 13.07
C GLY A 232 4.65 1.68 14.23
N GLY A 233 4.28 0.43 13.92
CA GLY A 233 3.83 -0.54 14.93
C GLY A 233 2.39 -0.33 15.40
N ILE A 234 1.88 -1.31 16.12
CA ILE A 234 0.56 -1.27 16.79
C ILE A 234 0.72 -1.69 18.23
N ASP A 235 0.19 -0.90 19.16
CA ASP A 235 0.26 -1.16 20.60
C ASP A 235 -0.97 -1.93 21.13
N GLU A 236 -2.08 -1.93 20.41
CA GLU A 236 -3.32 -2.60 20.77
C GLU A 236 -3.12 -4.11 20.90
N LYS A 237 -3.42 -4.63 22.10
CA LYS A 237 -3.17 -6.04 22.45
C LYS A 237 -4.10 -7.02 21.73
N TRP A 238 -5.28 -6.58 21.37
CA TRP A 238 -6.32 -7.37 20.72
C TRP A 238 -6.15 -7.48 19.20
N VAL A 239 -5.37 -6.56 18.58
CA VAL A 239 -5.06 -6.63 17.15
C VAL A 239 -4.07 -7.75 16.90
N ILE A 240 -4.42 -8.65 15.98
CA ILE A 240 -3.60 -9.81 15.58
C ILE A 240 -3.15 -9.76 14.12
N GLY A 241 -3.70 -8.87 13.35
CA GLY A 241 -3.35 -8.54 11.97
C GLY A 241 -3.78 -7.13 11.64
N TYR A 242 -3.18 -6.55 10.63
CA TYR A 242 -3.62 -5.30 10.03
C TYR A 242 -3.14 -5.19 8.58
N GLU A 243 -3.88 -4.46 7.78
CA GLU A 243 -3.46 -4.01 6.46
C GLU A 243 -2.75 -2.67 6.59
N MET A 244 -1.68 -2.49 5.80
CA MET A 244 -0.98 -1.23 5.64
C MET A 244 -1.04 -0.79 4.19
N PRO A 245 -1.78 0.27 3.86
CA PRO A 245 -1.83 0.78 2.51
C PRO A 245 -0.48 1.38 2.13
N LEU A 246 0.08 0.93 1.02
CA LEU A 246 1.36 1.42 0.51
C LEU A 246 1.18 2.56 -0.49
N ASN A 247 0.11 2.50 -1.26
CA ASN A 247 -0.28 3.49 -2.26
C ASN A 247 -1.74 3.27 -2.71
N SER A 248 -2.20 4.05 -3.68
CA SER A 248 -3.58 3.95 -4.20
C SER A 248 -3.94 2.60 -4.86
N THR A 249 -3.02 1.66 -4.99
CA THR A 249 -3.26 0.41 -5.73
C THR A 249 -2.96 -0.86 -4.93
N GLY A 250 -2.32 -0.77 -3.77
CA GLY A 250 -2.02 -1.97 -2.99
C GLY A 250 -1.48 -1.71 -1.59
N GLY A 251 -1.58 -2.72 -0.75
CA GLY A 251 -1.14 -2.72 0.63
C GLY A 251 -0.35 -3.98 1.01
N ASP A 252 0.19 -3.97 2.21
CA ASP A 252 0.85 -5.08 2.87
C ASP A 252 0.02 -5.55 4.05
N VAL A 253 -0.07 -6.85 4.27
CA VAL A 253 -0.70 -7.42 5.47
C VAL A 253 0.36 -7.79 6.48
N ILE A 254 0.18 -7.35 7.72
CA ILE A 254 1.06 -7.67 8.84
C ILE A 254 0.30 -8.56 9.83
N LEU A 255 0.84 -9.74 10.11
CA LEU A 255 0.27 -10.67 11.08
C LEU A 255 1.20 -10.80 12.28
N ARG A 256 0.67 -10.74 13.48
CA ARG A 256 1.42 -11.01 14.70
C ARG A 256 1.73 -12.50 14.81
N ALA A 257 2.99 -12.89 14.92
CA ALA A 257 3.42 -14.30 14.91
C ALA A 257 2.74 -15.14 16.01
N ARG A 258 2.46 -14.53 17.16
CA ARG A 258 1.78 -15.14 18.31
C ARG A 258 0.30 -14.75 18.42
N GLY A 259 -0.25 -14.03 17.43
CA GLY A 259 -1.61 -13.49 17.49
C GLY A 259 -2.70 -14.55 17.51
N SER A 260 -2.55 -15.64 16.78
CA SER A 260 -3.47 -16.79 16.83
C SER A 260 -2.73 -18.09 16.57
N THR A 261 -2.99 -19.10 17.39
CA THR A 261 -2.54 -20.49 17.20
C THR A 261 -3.63 -21.35 16.53
N ASP A 262 -4.89 -20.89 16.56
CA ASP A 262 -6.00 -21.56 15.88
C ASP A 262 -5.93 -21.29 14.36
N PRO A 263 -5.78 -22.33 13.54
CA PRO A 263 -5.74 -22.18 12.08
C PRO A 263 -7.01 -21.59 11.48
N ARG A 264 -8.18 -21.79 12.11
CA ARG A 264 -9.47 -21.26 11.63
C ARG A 264 -9.53 -19.74 11.82
N GLN A 265 -9.20 -19.29 13.04
CA GLN A 265 -9.13 -17.86 13.34
C GLN A 265 -8.10 -17.17 12.44
N LEU A 266 -6.92 -17.77 12.31
CA LEU A 266 -5.87 -17.24 11.45
C LEU A 266 -6.32 -17.12 9.98
N ALA A 267 -7.05 -18.11 9.47
CA ALA A 267 -7.58 -18.07 8.09
C ALA A 267 -8.57 -16.91 7.90
N VAL A 268 -9.47 -16.72 8.87
CA VAL A 268 -10.44 -15.62 8.87
C VAL A 268 -9.71 -14.27 8.91
N THR A 269 -8.77 -14.11 9.84
CA THR A 269 -7.97 -12.88 9.92
C THR A 269 -7.24 -12.58 8.60
N ILE A 270 -6.55 -13.56 8.02
CA ILE A 270 -5.86 -13.35 6.74
C ILE A 270 -6.85 -12.92 5.65
N GLN A 271 -8.02 -13.56 5.58
CA GLN A 271 -9.02 -13.23 4.56
C GLN A 271 -9.62 -11.84 4.78
N HIS A 272 -9.81 -11.43 6.02
CA HIS A 272 -10.24 -10.09 6.45
C HIS A 272 -9.19 -9.04 6.01
N GLU A 273 -7.92 -9.24 6.33
CA GLU A 273 -6.88 -8.29 5.94
C GLU A 273 -6.70 -8.19 4.41
N LEU A 274 -6.83 -9.30 3.68
CA LEU A 274 -6.82 -9.26 2.22
C LEU A 274 -8.05 -8.54 1.65
N ALA A 275 -9.18 -8.53 2.36
CA ALA A 275 -10.34 -7.72 1.98
C ALA A 275 -10.03 -6.23 2.11
N HIS A 276 -9.33 -5.78 3.16
CA HIS A 276 -8.86 -4.40 3.26
C HIS A 276 -7.96 -4.02 2.08
N VAL A 277 -6.97 -4.84 1.72
CA VAL A 277 -6.09 -4.58 0.56
C VAL A 277 -6.87 -4.26 -0.71
N ILE A 278 -7.98 -4.95 -0.97
CA ILE A 278 -8.75 -4.74 -2.20
C ILE A 278 -9.79 -3.62 -2.08
N THR A 279 -10.32 -3.35 -0.89
CA THR A 279 -11.42 -2.39 -0.70
C THR A 279 -10.96 -0.99 -0.31
N LEU A 280 -9.80 -0.87 0.36
CA LEU A 280 -9.30 0.42 0.86
C LEU A 280 -8.29 1.10 -0.06
N ALA A 281 -7.58 0.37 -0.91
CA ALA A 281 -6.55 0.95 -1.78
C ALA A 281 -7.09 2.15 -2.59
N GLY A 282 -6.43 3.29 -2.46
CA GLY A 282 -6.84 4.56 -3.07
C GLY A 282 -8.04 5.24 -2.41
N GLY A 283 -8.45 4.78 -1.23
CA GLY A 283 -9.62 5.31 -0.52
C GLY A 283 -9.29 6.49 0.40
N HIS A 284 -10.34 7.24 0.72
CA HIS A 284 -10.34 8.33 1.72
C HIS A 284 -10.87 7.83 3.08
N TRP A 285 -10.46 6.63 3.48
CA TRP A 285 -10.94 5.93 4.68
C TRP A 285 -10.48 6.56 6.02
N GLU A 286 -9.73 7.64 5.97
CA GLU A 286 -9.22 8.36 7.15
C GLU A 286 -10.31 9.03 8.00
N THR A 287 -11.56 9.10 7.49
CA THR A 287 -12.67 9.60 8.30
C THR A 287 -13.17 8.48 9.21
N SER A 288 -13.02 8.69 10.52
CA SER A 288 -13.48 7.76 11.57
C SER A 288 -14.98 7.39 11.44
N ASP A 289 -15.77 8.23 10.77
CA ASP A 289 -17.23 8.07 10.63
C ASP A 289 -17.63 6.82 9.79
N ASP A 290 -16.76 6.33 8.92
CA ASP A 290 -17.04 5.20 8.03
C ASP A 290 -16.44 3.87 8.51
N GLN A 291 -15.85 3.84 9.72
CA GLN A 291 -15.19 2.66 10.30
C GLN A 291 -16.09 1.41 10.30
N TRP A 292 -17.39 1.58 10.59
CA TRP A 292 -18.36 0.49 10.54
C TRP A 292 -18.45 -0.18 9.16
N LEU A 293 -18.25 0.59 8.09
CA LEU A 293 -18.30 0.08 6.71
C LEU A 293 -16.95 -0.50 6.30
N VAL A 294 -15.85 0.13 6.72
CA VAL A 294 -14.48 -0.37 6.53
C VAL A 294 -14.37 -1.79 7.09
N GLU A 295 -14.67 -1.95 8.37
CA GLU A 295 -14.62 -3.25 9.04
C GLU A 295 -15.74 -4.18 8.56
N GLY A 296 -16.91 -3.62 8.28
CA GLY A 296 -18.07 -4.40 7.85
C GLY A 296 -17.87 -5.12 6.52
N VAL A 297 -17.28 -4.48 5.53
CA VAL A 297 -16.99 -5.14 4.24
C VAL A 297 -15.86 -6.15 4.37
N ALA A 298 -14.86 -5.86 5.21
CA ALA A 298 -13.77 -6.81 5.48
C ALA A 298 -14.28 -8.05 6.24
N GLU A 299 -15.14 -7.88 7.24
CA GLU A 299 -15.83 -8.99 7.93
C GLU A 299 -16.71 -9.81 6.98
N TYR A 300 -17.49 -9.14 6.12
CA TYR A 300 -18.33 -9.82 5.13
C TYR A 300 -17.52 -10.72 4.19
N ILE A 301 -16.42 -10.19 3.65
CA ILE A 301 -15.52 -10.95 2.78
C ILE A 301 -14.72 -11.97 3.61
N GLY A 302 -14.23 -11.58 4.78
CA GLY A 302 -13.44 -12.40 5.70
C GLY A 302 -14.17 -13.66 6.19
N ALA A 303 -15.48 -13.56 6.37
CA ALA A 303 -16.31 -14.68 6.81
C ALA A 303 -16.65 -15.69 5.70
N GLN A 304 -16.54 -15.31 4.42
CA GLN A 304 -16.98 -16.16 3.31
C GLN A 304 -16.37 -17.57 3.34
N PRO A 305 -17.14 -18.61 3.06
CA PRO A 305 -18.54 -18.60 2.58
C PRO A 305 -19.61 -18.62 3.71
N ARG A 306 -19.24 -18.42 4.98
CA ARG A 306 -20.16 -18.47 6.13
C ARG A 306 -21.08 -17.25 6.16
N ALA A 307 -22.34 -17.50 6.53
CA ALA A 307 -23.27 -16.42 6.83
C ALA A 307 -22.91 -15.74 8.18
N PRO A 308 -23.27 -14.48 8.41
CA PRO A 308 -22.95 -13.77 9.65
C PRO A 308 -23.46 -14.47 10.91
N GLN A 309 -24.60 -15.18 10.82
CA GLN A 309 -25.17 -15.97 11.92
C GLN A 309 -24.31 -17.20 12.32
N GLU A 310 -23.39 -17.61 11.44
CA GLU A 310 -22.45 -18.74 11.66
C GLU A 310 -21.09 -18.26 12.19
N THR A 311 -20.99 -16.98 12.56
CA THR A 311 -19.79 -16.35 13.12
C THR A 311 -20.02 -15.88 14.55
N GLY A 312 -18.95 -15.61 15.30
CA GLY A 312 -19.04 -15.06 16.66
C GLY A 312 -19.73 -13.68 16.72
N ASN A 313 -19.86 -12.98 15.60
CA ASN A 313 -20.52 -11.68 15.52
C ASN A 313 -21.99 -11.74 15.94
N ARG A 314 -22.67 -12.88 15.78
CA ARG A 314 -24.01 -13.07 16.31
C ARG A 314 -24.04 -12.96 17.84
N ASP A 315 -23.14 -13.63 18.53
CA ASP A 315 -23.13 -13.64 20.01
C ASP A 315 -22.75 -12.24 20.55
N VAL A 316 -21.87 -11.53 19.84
CA VAL A 316 -21.54 -10.14 20.13
C VAL A 316 -22.78 -9.27 20.04
N LEU A 317 -23.53 -9.33 18.94
CA LEU A 317 -24.75 -8.52 18.78
C LEU A 317 -25.84 -8.90 19.78
N ALA A 318 -26.01 -10.19 20.10
CA ALA A 318 -26.93 -10.63 21.14
C ALA A 318 -26.57 -10.04 22.51
N ALA A 319 -25.28 -9.96 22.85
CA ALA A 319 -24.82 -9.29 24.06
C ALA A 319 -25.10 -7.79 24.04
N VAL A 320 -24.77 -7.11 22.92
CA VAL A 320 -25.05 -5.67 22.71
C VAL A 320 -26.52 -5.36 22.86
N PHE A 321 -27.41 -6.13 22.23
CA PHE A 321 -28.85 -5.89 22.29
C PHE A 321 -29.40 -6.08 23.71
N ARG A 322 -28.89 -7.05 24.45
CA ARG A 322 -29.27 -7.30 25.84
C ARG A 322 -28.78 -6.20 26.80
N GLU A 323 -27.55 -5.73 26.62
CA GLU A 323 -26.90 -4.82 27.58
C GLU A 323 -27.14 -3.34 27.26
N ARG A 324 -27.24 -2.99 25.98
CA ARG A 324 -27.27 -1.60 25.51
C ARG A 324 -28.50 -1.28 24.64
N GLY A 325 -29.28 -2.29 24.33
CA GLY A 325 -30.41 -2.20 23.40
C GLY A 325 -29.97 -2.24 21.93
N VAL A 326 -30.92 -2.27 21.04
CA VAL A 326 -30.68 -2.29 19.59
C VAL A 326 -30.16 -0.93 19.14
N PRO A 327 -29.05 -0.85 18.40
CA PRO A 327 -28.57 0.41 17.84
C PRO A 327 -29.61 1.12 16.99
N LYS A 328 -29.57 2.46 16.96
CA LYS A 328 -30.52 3.29 16.19
C LYS A 328 -30.22 3.31 14.69
N SER A 329 -29.00 2.95 14.29
CA SER A 329 -28.51 2.92 12.92
C SER A 329 -27.54 1.75 12.72
N ILE A 330 -27.43 1.24 11.46
CA ILE A 330 -26.37 0.32 11.07
C ILE A 330 -25.01 1.03 10.97
N ALA A 331 -25.00 2.34 10.72
CA ALA A 331 -23.82 3.20 10.80
C ALA A 331 -23.57 3.54 12.29
N VAL A 332 -22.87 2.65 12.99
CA VAL A 332 -22.49 2.90 14.37
C VAL A 332 -21.43 4.00 14.45
N PRO A 333 -21.42 4.81 15.52
CA PRO A 333 -20.42 5.87 15.69
C PRO A 333 -18.98 5.32 15.72
N PRO A 334 -17.99 6.15 15.41
CA PRO A 334 -16.58 5.78 15.52
C PRO A 334 -16.21 5.39 16.95
N LEU A 335 -15.10 4.64 17.08
CA LEU A 335 -14.57 4.22 18.38
C LEU A 335 -14.10 5.45 19.18
N PRO A 336 -14.57 5.63 20.43
CA PRO A 336 -13.91 6.55 21.35
C PRO A 336 -12.55 6.00 21.79
N ASP A 337 -11.65 6.89 22.24
CA ASP A 337 -10.28 6.52 22.66
C ASP A 337 -10.27 5.53 23.85
N ASP A 338 -11.32 5.54 24.67
CA ASP A 338 -11.49 4.67 25.84
C ASP A 338 -12.50 3.54 25.63
N ALA A 339 -12.71 3.13 24.37
CA ALA A 339 -13.67 2.09 24.03
C ALA A 339 -13.39 0.77 24.76
N ASP A 340 -14.42 0.20 25.37
CA ASP A 340 -14.35 -1.15 25.93
C ASP A 340 -14.43 -2.22 24.82
N ASP A 341 -14.05 -3.46 25.15
CA ASP A 341 -14.03 -4.58 24.21
C ASP A 341 -15.39 -4.80 23.53
N LEU A 342 -16.51 -4.57 24.23
CA LEU A 342 -17.83 -4.73 23.65
C LEU A 342 -18.12 -3.65 22.61
N THR A 343 -17.68 -2.41 22.84
CA THR A 343 -17.79 -1.31 21.88
C THR A 343 -16.96 -1.56 20.64
N VAL A 344 -15.71 -1.99 20.81
CA VAL A 344 -14.83 -2.38 19.70
C VAL A 344 -15.49 -3.49 18.87
N ASN A 345 -15.87 -4.61 19.50
CA ASN A 345 -16.48 -5.73 18.82
C ASN A 345 -17.82 -5.39 18.15
N THR A 346 -18.53 -4.36 18.66
CA THR A 346 -19.80 -3.89 18.08
C THR A 346 -19.61 -3.35 16.67
N ILE A 347 -18.53 -2.59 16.40
CA ILE A 347 -18.26 -2.06 15.06
C ILE A 347 -18.09 -3.18 14.06
N TYR A 348 -17.28 -4.19 14.38
CA TYR A 348 -17.08 -5.36 13.53
C TYR A 348 -18.38 -6.13 13.29
N ALA A 349 -19.11 -6.45 14.37
CA ALA A 349 -20.33 -7.24 14.30
C ALA A 349 -21.47 -6.51 13.59
N MET A 350 -21.72 -5.22 13.91
CA MET A 350 -22.73 -4.41 13.22
C MET A 350 -22.37 -4.18 11.76
N GLY A 351 -21.11 -3.85 11.47
CA GLY A 351 -20.61 -3.69 10.11
C GLY A 351 -20.80 -4.96 9.27
N HIS A 352 -20.44 -6.12 9.80
CA HIS A 352 -20.64 -7.43 9.15
C HIS A 352 -22.12 -7.67 8.82
N TYR A 353 -22.99 -7.52 9.80
CA TYR A 353 -24.41 -7.74 9.60
C TYR A 353 -25.05 -6.69 8.67
N ALA A 354 -24.61 -5.44 8.72
CA ALA A 354 -25.06 -4.38 7.83
C ALA A 354 -24.69 -4.67 6.37
N THR A 355 -23.44 -5.03 6.10
CA THR A 355 -22.96 -5.37 4.74
C THR A 355 -23.61 -6.65 4.23
N ALA A 356 -23.76 -7.67 5.07
CA ALA A 356 -24.49 -8.89 4.72
C ALA A 356 -25.97 -8.64 4.42
N CYS A 357 -26.63 -7.77 5.19
CA CYS A 357 -28.01 -7.33 4.90
C CYS A 357 -28.08 -6.60 3.55
N MET A 358 -27.20 -5.64 3.31
CA MET A 358 -27.16 -4.90 2.05
C MET A 358 -26.96 -5.86 0.86
N ALA A 359 -26.07 -6.84 1.00
CA ALA A 359 -25.85 -7.87 -0.02
C ALA A 359 -27.12 -8.73 -0.23
N ALA A 360 -27.75 -9.19 0.85
CA ALA A 360 -28.92 -10.05 0.79
C ALA A 360 -30.17 -9.35 0.23
N LYS A 361 -30.42 -8.08 0.62
CA LYS A 361 -31.63 -7.34 0.23
C LYS A 361 -31.52 -6.60 -1.11
N PHE A 362 -30.33 -6.14 -1.44
CA PHE A 362 -30.14 -5.26 -2.61
C PHE A 362 -29.15 -5.85 -3.64
N GLY A 363 -28.49 -6.95 -3.31
CA GLY A 363 -27.52 -7.64 -4.15
C GLY A 363 -26.07 -7.26 -3.84
N GLU A 364 -25.20 -8.27 -3.86
CA GLU A 364 -23.78 -8.16 -3.49
C GLU A 364 -23.02 -7.09 -4.33
N ARG A 365 -23.26 -7.04 -5.64
CA ARG A 365 -22.64 -6.02 -6.51
C ARG A 365 -23.02 -4.60 -6.14
N ARG A 366 -24.28 -4.38 -5.74
CA ARG A 366 -24.74 -3.05 -5.31
C ARG A 366 -24.18 -2.68 -3.94
N MET A 367 -24.06 -3.64 -3.04
CA MET A 367 -23.39 -3.44 -1.76
C MET A 367 -21.93 -3.04 -1.97
N LEU A 368 -21.18 -3.73 -2.82
CA LEU A 368 -19.80 -3.38 -3.14
C LEU A 368 -19.70 -2.02 -3.85
N LYS A 369 -20.66 -1.66 -4.74
CA LYS A 369 -20.69 -0.32 -5.34
C LYS A 369 -20.95 0.77 -4.28
N PHE A 370 -21.84 0.52 -3.32
CA PHE A 370 -22.05 1.43 -2.20
C PHE A 370 -20.75 1.63 -1.39
N THR A 371 -20.07 0.55 -1.05
CA THR A 371 -18.78 0.57 -0.34
C THR A 371 -17.72 1.37 -1.11
N ASP A 372 -17.57 1.12 -2.41
CA ASP A 372 -16.64 1.84 -3.28
C ASP A 372 -16.90 3.35 -3.32
N LEU A 373 -18.21 3.73 -3.46
CA LEU A 373 -18.62 5.14 -3.45
C LEU A 373 -18.30 5.85 -2.14
N VAL A 374 -18.50 5.17 -0.99
CA VAL A 374 -18.22 5.77 0.32
C VAL A 374 -16.72 5.79 0.60
N LEU A 375 -16.05 4.64 0.51
CA LEU A 375 -14.67 4.49 1.01
C LEU A 375 -13.62 5.01 0.02
N ARG A 376 -13.88 4.94 -1.29
CA ARG A 376 -12.89 5.33 -2.32
C ARG A 376 -13.23 6.62 -3.05
N GLU A 377 -14.52 6.94 -3.23
CA GLU A 377 -14.96 8.19 -3.87
C GLU A 377 -15.37 9.26 -2.84
N ALA A 378 -15.25 8.99 -1.53
CA ALA A 378 -15.62 9.91 -0.43
C ALA A 378 -17.06 10.46 -0.53
N LYS A 379 -17.98 9.67 -1.08
CA LYS A 379 -19.39 10.06 -1.17
C LYS A 379 -20.06 9.90 0.18
N LYS A 380 -20.94 10.85 0.53
CA LYS A 380 -21.77 10.71 1.72
C LYS A 380 -22.67 9.47 1.61
N PRO A 381 -22.97 8.75 2.70
CA PRO A 381 -23.77 7.52 2.66
C PRO A 381 -25.13 7.67 1.96
N ASP A 382 -25.82 8.81 2.07
CA ASP A 382 -27.12 9.01 1.38
C ASP A 382 -26.94 9.14 -0.15
N GLU A 383 -25.92 9.85 -0.62
CA GLU A 383 -25.60 9.96 -2.05
C GLU A 383 -25.21 8.59 -2.64
N ALA A 384 -24.33 7.87 -1.93
CA ALA A 384 -23.89 6.53 -2.29
C ALA A 384 -25.08 5.54 -2.35
N ALA A 385 -25.98 5.58 -1.37
CA ALA A 385 -27.18 4.72 -1.33
C ALA A 385 -28.15 5.01 -2.48
N ARG A 386 -28.38 6.28 -2.81
CA ARG A 386 -29.18 6.65 -3.97
C ARG A 386 -28.58 6.14 -5.27
N THR A 387 -27.27 6.26 -5.41
CA THR A 387 -26.54 5.80 -6.60
C THR A 387 -26.53 4.28 -6.71
N ALA A 388 -26.22 3.56 -5.62
CA ALA A 388 -26.07 2.11 -5.65
C ALA A 388 -27.43 1.37 -5.61
N TYR A 389 -28.39 1.86 -4.82
CA TYR A 389 -29.65 1.16 -4.53
C TYR A 389 -30.89 1.85 -5.08
N GLY A 390 -30.81 3.11 -5.54
CA GLY A 390 -31.96 3.93 -5.93
C GLY A 390 -32.81 4.37 -4.73
N ARG A 391 -32.25 4.41 -3.51
CA ARG A 391 -32.95 4.68 -2.25
C ARG A 391 -32.10 5.56 -1.32
N SER A 392 -32.78 6.30 -0.41
CA SER A 392 -32.04 7.02 0.64
C SER A 392 -31.36 6.06 1.60
N PHE A 393 -30.22 6.48 2.19
CA PHE A 393 -29.53 5.68 3.21
C PHE A 393 -30.44 5.36 4.39
N ALA A 394 -31.28 6.30 4.84
CA ALA A 394 -32.26 6.06 5.90
C ALA A 394 -33.24 4.92 5.58
N SER A 395 -33.57 4.69 4.31
CA SER A 395 -34.41 3.56 3.89
C SER A 395 -33.66 2.23 3.96
N VAL A 396 -32.39 2.23 3.55
CA VAL A 396 -31.48 1.06 3.65
C VAL A 396 -31.25 0.70 5.11
N ASP A 397 -30.94 1.69 5.92
CA ASP A 397 -30.69 1.60 7.36
C ASP A 397 -31.85 0.91 8.10
N ARG A 398 -33.06 1.44 7.97
CA ARG A 398 -34.24 0.82 8.58
C ARG A 398 -34.50 -0.61 8.13
N ALA A 399 -34.30 -0.88 6.84
CA ALA A 399 -34.50 -2.22 6.28
C ALA A 399 -33.47 -3.20 6.82
N CYS A 400 -32.24 -2.75 7.04
CA CYS A 400 -31.16 -3.58 7.57
C CYS A 400 -31.25 -3.72 9.10
N LEU A 401 -31.63 -2.70 9.85
CA LEU A 401 -31.90 -2.86 11.28
C LEU A 401 -33.00 -3.90 11.55
N SER A 402 -34.10 -3.88 10.79
CA SER A 402 -35.11 -4.94 10.91
C SER A 402 -34.56 -6.32 10.59
N TRP A 403 -33.80 -6.44 9.49
CA TRP A 403 -33.21 -7.69 9.06
C TRP A 403 -32.22 -8.26 10.12
N ILE A 404 -31.46 -7.39 10.79
CA ILE A 404 -30.52 -7.76 11.85
C ILE A 404 -31.28 -8.27 13.08
N ARG A 405 -32.31 -7.54 13.54
CA ARG A 405 -33.13 -7.97 14.70
C ARG A 405 -33.74 -9.35 14.54
N ASP A 406 -34.14 -9.69 13.31
CA ASP A 406 -34.75 -11.00 13.02
C ASP A 406 -33.73 -12.15 13.04
N ARG A 407 -32.41 -11.87 13.13
CA ARG A 407 -31.31 -12.84 12.94
C ARG A 407 -30.33 -12.92 14.11
N VAL A 408 -30.37 -12.00 15.01
CA VAL A 408 -29.64 -11.98 16.28
C VAL A 408 -30.48 -12.59 17.38
#